data_2453e64db2810a5e80afc5aba31bec2c
#
_entry.id   2453e64db2810a5e80afc5aba31bec2c
#
_cell.length_a   1.000
_cell.length_b   1.000
_cell.length_c   1.000
_cell.angle_alpha   90.00
_cell.angle_beta   90.00
_cell.angle_gamma   90.00
#
_symmetry.space_group_name_H-M   'P 1'
#
loop_
_entity.id
_entity.type
_entity.pdbx_description
1 polymer ?
#
loop_
_entity_poly.entity_id
_entity_poly.type
_entity_poly.pdbx_seq_one_letter_code
_entity_poly.pdbx_strand_id
1 'polypeptide(L)'
;MKYLIVTGGVLSGLGKGITISSLGLLLQSHGVKVTSIKIDPYLNCDAGTMSPYEHGEVYVLADGGEVDLDLGNYERFLDVKLTRDNNITTGKVYQRVIEKERRGDYLGKTVQIIPHATNEIQDWIERVANLPINNSGEKADLCLIEVGGTVGDIESMVFLEAVRQLMKRVGHENAVLCHVSLVPVIGVVGEQKTKPTQTTVRELRSTGLSPDFLVCRTADPLEQDTKRKISLFCDVPVENVLGVHDVSNIYHVPLVLREQHAAENILKILHLPCGECHMEKWEKLAQLVDDVTETVRIAVVGKYTHLCDSYISVSKAVKHAAYSIHKLPVIDWVEATDLEDAMKETDEAKYQAAWNRLYEADGILVPGGFGDRGVEGMIKAASFARVQKKPYLGICLGLQVAVISYARDVLEWNDANSEEFDTTTTHRVVVSMPEHNVEQKGGTMRLGERISVFRDTPEASVSMMKRLYGNKKEILERHRHRFEVNPGLVQQFEDKGMHFVATCTENERMEILELSREDHPFFVAVQYHPEFLSRPLKPSPPFLGLVLASCGQLNDYLAKL
;
A
#
# COMPACT_ATOMS: atom_id res chain seq x y z
N MET A 1 -8.03 -0.17 -27.04
CA MET A 1 -7.35 0.09 -25.76
C MET A 1 -6.33 1.20 -25.95
N LYS A 2 -6.32 2.17 -25.06
CA LYS A 2 -5.34 3.27 -25.04
C LYS A 2 -4.34 3.04 -23.90
N TYR A 3 -3.13 3.60 -24.05
CA TYR A 3 -2.05 3.41 -23.09
C TYR A 3 -1.41 4.74 -22.71
N LEU A 4 -1.21 4.97 -21.41
CA LEU A 4 -0.34 6.03 -20.89
C LEU A 4 0.86 5.34 -20.21
N ILE A 5 2.04 5.54 -20.75
CA ILE A 5 3.25 4.88 -20.30
C ILE A 5 4.11 5.91 -19.57
N VAL A 6 4.55 5.57 -18.36
CA VAL A 6 5.41 6.43 -17.55
C VAL A 6 6.77 5.76 -17.36
N THR A 7 7.81 6.45 -17.79
CA THR A 7 9.23 6.09 -17.57
C THR A 7 9.92 7.13 -16.71
N GLY A 8 11.08 6.82 -16.18
CA GLY A 8 11.85 7.79 -15.40
C GLY A 8 13.33 7.73 -15.66
N GLY A 9 14.00 8.84 -15.45
CA GLY A 9 15.43 8.97 -15.60
C GLY A 9 16.08 9.74 -14.47
N VAL A 10 17.41 9.87 -14.51
CA VAL A 10 18.28 10.53 -13.54
C VAL A 10 18.50 9.71 -12.26
N LEU A 11 17.44 9.38 -11.51
CA LEU A 11 17.55 8.59 -10.27
C LEU A 11 16.19 7.94 -9.90
N SER A 12 16.23 6.96 -9.01
CA SER A 12 15.05 6.35 -8.40
C SER A 12 14.38 7.34 -7.41
N GLY A 13 13.12 7.09 -7.07
CA GLY A 13 12.41 7.92 -6.07
C GLY A 13 11.95 9.30 -6.58
N LEU A 14 12.04 9.59 -7.89
CA LEU A 14 11.56 10.86 -8.48
C LEU A 14 10.03 11.04 -8.43
N GLY A 15 9.27 10.02 -8.04
CA GLY A 15 7.82 10.10 -7.95
C GLY A 15 7.09 9.66 -9.20
N LYS A 16 7.61 8.67 -9.97
CA LYS A 16 6.87 8.02 -11.06
C LYS A 16 5.49 7.53 -10.60
N GLY A 17 5.43 6.80 -9.47
CA GLY A 17 4.21 6.26 -8.91
C GLY A 17 3.18 7.34 -8.54
N ILE A 18 3.63 8.44 -7.94
CA ILE A 18 2.75 9.59 -7.63
C ILE A 18 2.29 10.28 -8.92
N THR A 19 3.18 10.43 -9.90
CA THR A 19 2.85 11.05 -11.20
C THR A 19 1.77 10.25 -11.93
N ILE A 20 1.97 8.94 -12.09
CA ILE A 20 1.01 8.09 -12.82
C ILE A 20 -0.33 7.98 -12.08
N SER A 21 -0.30 7.88 -10.76
CA SER A 21 -1.53 7.87 -9.94
C SER A 21 -2.29 9.18 -10.06
N SER A 22 -1.56 10.31 -10.05
CA SER A 22 -2.16 11.65 -10.17
C SER A 22 -2.75 11.88 -11.56
N LEU A 23 -2.04 11.49 -12.62
CA LEU A 23 -2.55 11.54 -13.99
C LEU A 23 -3.77 10.63 -14.16
N GLY A 24 -3.71 9.41 -13.61
CA GLY A 24 -4.82 8.47 -13.63
C GLY A 24 -6.08 9.02 -12.93
N LEU A 25 -5.92 9.62 -11.76
CA LEU A 25 -7.01 10.27 -11.03
C LEU A 25 -7.61 11.44 -11.82
N LEU A 26 -6.78 12.28 -12.45
CA LEU A 26 -7.25 13.36 -13.31
C LEU A 26 -8.04 12.82 -14.51
N LEU A 27 -7.55 11.79 -15.17
CA LEU A 27 -8.23 11.16 -16.31
C LEU A 27 -9.57 10.54 -15.89
N GLN A 28 -9.63 9.92 -14.69
CA GLN A 28 -10.88 9.44 -14.11
C GLN A 28 -11.86 10.58 -13.81
N SER A 29 -11.36 11.74 -13.35
CA SER A 29 -12.21 12.91 -13.09
C SER A 29 -12.87 13.48 -14.34
N HIS A 30 -12.31 13.19 -15.52
CA HIS A 30 -12.90 13.49 -16.83
C HIS A 30 -13.78 12.35 -17.39
N GLY A 31 -14.06 11.31 -16.59
CA GLY A 31 -14.95 10.21 -16.94
C GLY A 31 -14.26 9.02 -17.64
N VAL A 32 -12.94 8.98 -17.72
CA VAL A 32 -12.19 7.87 -18.33
C VAL A 32 -12.03 6.72 -17.34
N LYS A 33 -12.36 5.50 -17.75
CA LYS A 33 -12.14 4.30 -16.94
C LYS A 33 -10.69 3.84 -17.10
N VAL A 34 -9.97 3.74 -15.98
CA VAL A 34 -8.54 3.39 -15.98
C VAL A 34 -8.27 2.06 -15.28
N THR A 35 -7.23 1.36 -15.74
CA THR A 35 -6.52 0.31 -15.03
C THR A 35 -5.04 0.63 -15.00
N SER A 36 -4.25 -0.04 -14.15
CA SER A 36 -2.81 0.23 -14.07
C SER A 36 -2.00 -1.05 -14.09
N ILE A 37 -0.78 -0.97 -14.62
CA ILE A 37 0.24 -2.02 -14.63
C ILE A 37 1.53 -1.42 -14.10
N LYS A 38 2.17 -2.13 -13.17
CA LYS A 38 3.54 -1.86 -12.71
C LYS A 38 4.49 -2.89 -13.31
N ILE A 39 5.54 -2.41 -13.91
CA ILE A 39 6.65 -3.24 -14.42
C ILE A 39 7.85 -3.05 -13.49
N ASP A 40 8.30 -4.12 -12.85
CA ASP A 40 9.45 -4.12 -11.95
C ASP A 40 10.60 -4.97 -12.53
N PRO A 41 11.78 -4.39 -12.71
CA PRO A 41 12.88 -5.07 -13.41
C PRO A 41 13.63 -6.11 -12.56
N TYR A 42 13.26 -6.33 -11.30
CA TYR A 42 13.92 -7.33 -10.48
C TYR A 42 13.56 -8.78 -10.86
N LEU A 43 14.41 -9.74 -10.48
CA LEU A 43 14.27 -11.17 -10.80
C LEU A 43 13.29 -11.93 -9.88
N ASN A 44 12.83 -11.34 -8.81
CA ASN A 44 11.83 -11.99 -7.96
C ASN A 44 10.51 -12.20 -8.73
N CYS A 45 9.86 -13.35 -8.54
CA CYS A 45 8.54 -13.60 -9.11
C CYS A 45 7.44 -12.74 -8.44
N ASP A 46 7.60 -12.49 -7.15
CA ASP A 46 6.73 -11.60 -6.35
C ASP A 46 7.52 -10.96 -5.20
N ALA A 47 6.87 -10.11 -4.42
CA ALA A 47 7.49 -9.42 -3.28
C ALA A 47 7.47 -10.25 -1.98
N GLY A 48 6.84 -11.43 -1.95
CA GLY A 48 6.59 -12.19 -0.72
C GLY A 48 7.84 -12.66 0.03
N THR A 49 8.98 -12.77 -0.66
CA THR A 49 10.26 -13.14 -0.06
C THR A 49 11.22 -11.96 0.16
N MET A 50 10.79 -10.75 -0.17
CA MET A 50 11.60 -9.55 0.00
C MET A 50 11.61 -9.09 1.46
N SER A 51 12.72 -8.46 1.87
CA SER A 51 12.84 -7.84 3.19
C SER A 51 12.16 -6.48 3.20
N PRO A 52 11.26 -6.20 4.16
CA PRO A 52 10.69 -4.87 4.33
C PRO A 52 11.74 -3.77 4.59
N TYR A 53 12.91 -4.13 5.10
CA TYR A 53 14.02 -3.19 5.31
C TYR A 53 14.72 -2.75 4.02
N GLU A 54 14.64 -3.56 2.95
CA GLU A 54 15.30 -3.25 1.69
C GLU A 54 14.36 -2.65 0.66
N HIS A 55 13.12 -3.16 0.59
CA HIS A 55 12.16 -2.83 -0.46
C HIS A 55 10.88 -2.15 0.05
N GLY A 56 10.75 -1.96 1.37
CA GLY A 56 9.53 -1.43 1.96
C GLY A 56 8.45 -2.51 2.12
N GLU A 57 7.21 -2.06 2.25
CA GLU A 57 6.06 -2.92 2.50
C GLU A 57 5.79 -3.90 1.35
N VAL A 58 5.48 -5.14 1.71
CA VAL A 58 4.86 -6.10 0.78
C VAL A 58 3.36 -5.87 0.78
N TYR A 59 2.84 -5.31 -0.32
CA TYR A 59 1.42 -5.03 -0.49
C TYR A 59 0.67 -6.29 -0.97
N VAL A 60 -0.48 -6.59 -0.37
CA VAL A 60 -1.28 -7.76 -0.76
C VAL A 60 -2.52 -7.34 -1.52
N LEU A 61 -2.68 -7.87 -2.73
CA LEU A 61 -3.83 -7.62 -3.60
C LEU A 61 -5.02 -8.53 -3.25
N ALA A 62 -6.19 -8.22 -3.83
CA ALA A 62 -7.42 -8.97 -3.58
C ALA A 62 -7.30 -10.47 -3.90
N ASP A 63 -6.59 -10.82 -4.98
CA ASP A 63 -6.34 -12.21 -5.41
C ASP A 63 -5.19 -12.89 -4.66
N GLY A 64 -4.63 -12.25 -3.63
CA GLY A 64 -3.51 -12.76 -2.84
C GLY A 64 -2.14 -12.54 -3.51
N GLY A 65 -2.04 -11.73 -4.55
CA GLY A 65 -0.75 -11.31 -5.10
C GLY A 65 0.05 -10.50 -4.07
N GLU A 66 1.28 -10.91 -3.79
CA GLU A 66 2.24 -10.17 -2.97
C GLU A 66 3.10 -9.30 -3.91
N VAL A 67 2.93 -7.99 -3.81
CA VAL A 67 3.47 -7.04 -4.81
C VAL A 67 4.17 -5.86 -4.15
N ASP A 68 4.83 -5.06 -4.97
CA ASP A 68 5.47 -3.81 -4.57
C ASP A 68 4.44 -2.79 -4.03
N LEU A 69 4.88 -1.94 -3.10
CA LEU A 69 4.07 -0.91 -2.44
C LEU A 69 3.42 0.10 -3.41
N ASP A 70 3.97 0.27 -4.61
CA ASP A 70 3.44 1.18 -5.63
C ASP A 70 2.01 0.79 -6.07
N LEU A 71 1.71 -0.52 -6.13
CA LEU A 71 0.35 -0.97 -6.46
C LEU A 71 -0.67 -0.54 -5.38
N GLY A 72 -0.24 -0.50 -4.13
CA GLY A 72 -1.04 0.07 -3.05
C GLY A 72 -1.33 1.55 -3.27
N ASN A 73 -0.36 2.30 -3.78
CA ASN A 73 -0.55 3.71 -4.12
C ASN A 73 -1.57 3.89 -5.27
N TYR A 74 -1.50 3.03 -6.31
CA TYR A 74 -2.48 3.07 -7.40
C TYR A 74 -3.89 2.77 -6.89
N GLU A 75 -4.07 1.71 -6.10
CA GLU A 75 -5.37 1.38 -5.52
C GLU A 75 -5.93 2.51 -4.65
N ARG A 76 -5.07 3.21 -3.89
CA ARG A 76 -5.49 4.34 -3.03
C ARG A 76 -5.93 5.57 -3.81
N PHE A 77 -5.21 5.91 -4.89
CA PHE A 77 -5.51 7.09 -5.69
C PHE A 77 -6.67 6.86 -6.67
N LEU A 78 -6.68 5.69 -7.32
CA LEU A 78 -7.61 5.37 -8.40
C LEU A 78 -8.89 4.69 -7.92
N ASP A 79 -8.94 4.26 -6.64
CA ASP A 79 -10.03 3.44 -6.06
C ASP A 79 -10.38 2.22 -6.94
N VAL A 80 -9.36 1.54 -7.44
CA VAL A 80 -9.46 0.33 -8.25
C VAL A 80 -8.98 -0.89 -7.45
N LYS A 81 -9.46 -2.08 -7.85
CA LYS A 81 -8.92 -3.37 -7.39
C LYS A 81 -7.99 -3.93 -8.45
N LEU A 82 -6.74 -4.13 -8.07
CA LEU A 82 -5.72 -4.73 -8.93
C LEU A 82 -5.52 -6.21 -8.58
N THR A 83 -4.94 -6.95 -9.52
CA THR A 83 -4.62 -8.37 -9.40
C THR A 83 -3.12 -8.59 -9.56
N ARG A 84 -2.61 -9.78 -9.21
CA ARG A 84 -1.19 -10.15 -9.39
C ARG A 84 -0.68 -9.98 -10.82
N ASP A 85 -1.58 -10.03 -11.79
CA ASP A 85 -1.26 -9.81 -13.19
C ASP A 85 -0.97 -8.34 -13.54
N ASN A 86 -1.41 -7.40 -12.69
CA ASN A 86 -1.10 -5.98 -12.82
C ASN A 86 0.34 -5.63 -12.41
N ASN A 87 1.08 -6.60 -11.87
CA ASN A 87 2.51 -6.49 -11.59
C ASN A 87 3.32 -7.44 -12.47
N ILE A 88 4.12 -6.91 -13.37
CA ILE A 88 5.01 -7.65 -14.27
C ILE A 88 6.44 -7.54 -13.76
N THR A 89 7.08 -8.67 -13.42
CA THR A 89 8.49 -8.71 -13.02
C THR A 89 9.33 -9.46 -14.04
N THR A 90 10.65 -9.21 -14.07
CA THR A 90 11.59 -9.98 -14.91
C THR A 90 11.47 -11.47 -14.62
N GLY A 91 11.38 -11.87 -13.34
CA GLY A 91 11.25 -13.28 -12.96
C GLY A 91 10.01 -13.94 -13.54
N LYS A 92 8.83 -13.28 -13.42
CA LYS A 92 7.58 -13.79 -14.02
C LYS A 92 7.67 -13.96 -15.54
N VAL A 93 8.26 -12.96 -16.23
CA VAL A 93 8.40 -13.01 -17.70
C VAL A 93 9.30 -14.17 -18.12
N TYR A 94 10.48 -14.29 -17.52
CA TYR A 94 11.43 -15.34 -17.86
C TYR A 94 10.93 -16.72 -17.49
N GLN A 95 10.28 -16.87 -16.34
CA GLN A 95 9.64 -18.13 -15.96
C GLN A 95 8.64 -18.58 -17.02
N ARG A 96 7.74 -17.71 -17.47
CA ARG A 96 6.77 -18.04 -18.53
C ARG A 96 7.42 -18.40 -19.85
N VAL A 97 8.47 -17.68 -20.25
CA VAL A 97 9.20 -18.00 -21.49
C VAL A 97 9.87 -19.37 -21.39
N ILE A 98 10.51 -19.68 -20.25
CA ILE A 98 11.16 -20.98 -20.01
C ILE A 98 10.11 -22.11 -19.96
N GLU A 99 8.97 -21.90 -19.27
CA GLU A 99 7.88 -22.88 -19.24
C GLU A 99 7.31 -23.17 -20.64
N LYS A 100 7.11 -22.14 -21.47
CA LYS A 100 6.69 -22.29 -22.87
C LYS A 100 7.74 -23.04 -23.69
N GLU A 101 9.02 -22.77 -23.49
CA GLU A 101 10.12 -23.49 -24.15
C GLU A 101 10.10 -24.97 -23.76
N ARG A 102 10.03 -25.29 -22.45
CA ARG A 102 9.99 -26.69 -21.96
C ARG A 102 8.74 -27.43 -22.42
N ARG A 103 7.61 -26.77 -22.59
CA ARG A 103 6.37 -27.34 -23.11
C ARG A 103 6.40 -27.58 -24.63
N GLY A 104 7.34 -26.94 -25.34
CA GLY A 104 7.51 -27.08 -26.77
C GLY A 104 6.79 -26.04 -27.64
N ASP A 105 6.30 -24.95 -27.05
CA ASP A 105 5.59 -23.90 -27.81
C ASP A 105 6.50 -23.20 -28.84
N TYR A 106 7.83 -23.32 -28.68
CA TYR A 106 8.83 -22.76 -29.57
C TYR A 106 9.62 -23.79 -30.36
N LEU A 107 9.06 -25.00 -30.60
CA LEU A 107 9.78 -26.07 -31.30
C LEU A 107 10.41 -25.58 -32.61
N GLY A 108 11.68 -25.94 -32.80
CA GLY A 108 12.49 -25.58 -33.98
C GLY A 108 13.04 -24.15 -33.96
N LYS A 109 12.88 -23.39 -32.86
CA LYS A 109 13.41 -22.03 -32.74
C LYS A 109 14.45 -21.93 -31.64
N THR A 110 15.44 -21.05 -31.86
CA THR A 110 16.31 -20.57 -30.78
C THR A 110 15.53 -19.51 -29.97
N VAL A 111 15.27 -19.77 -28.68
CA VAL A 111 14.55 -18.84 -27.82
C VAL A 111 15.50 -17.74 -27.36
N GLN A 112 15.12 -16.48 -27.57
CA GLN A 112 15.92 -15.29 -27.31
C GLN A 112 15.06 -14.22 -26.61
N ILE A 113 15.70 -13.21 -26.05
CA ILE A 113 15.00 -12.07 -25.46
C ILE A 113 14.08 -11.41 -26.48
N ILE A 114 14.62 -11.12 -27.68
CA ILE A 114 13.83 -10.65 -28.84
C ILE A 114 13.71 -11.81 -29.81
N PRO A 115 12.48 -12.24 -30.18
CA PRO A 115 11.19 -11.66 -29.85
C PRO A 115 10.47 -12.30 -28.65
N HIS A 116 11.00 -13.35 -28.01
CA HIS A 116 10.20 -14.22 -27.14
C HIS A 116 9.83 -13.54 -25.81
N ALA A 117 10.81 -12.92 -25.10
CA ALA A 117 10.51 -12.19 -23.86
C ALA A 117 9.77 -10.87 -24.16
N THR A 118 10.17 -10.14 -25.22
CA THR A 118 9.48 -8.89 -25.58
C THR A 118 8.03 -9.13 -26.03
N ASN A 119 7.73 -10.22 -26.74
CA ASN A 119 6.36 -10.59 -27.07
C ASN A 119 5.57 -10.98 -25.82
N GLU A 120 6.15 -11.77 -24.90
CA GLU A 120 5.50 -12.16 -23.66
C GLU A 120 5.07 -10.92 -22.84
N ILE A 121 5.94 -9.92 -22.75
CA ILE A 121 5.64 -8.66 -22.06
C ILE A 121 4.47 -7.92 -22.74
N GLN A 122 4.53 -7.78 -24.07
CA GLN A 122 3.47 -7.08 -24.82
C GLN A 122 2.14 -7.81 -24.71
N ASP A 123 2.11 -9.12 -24.88
CA ASP A 123 0.90 -9.96 -24.77
C ASP A 123 0.32 -9.90 -23.35
N TRP A 124 1.19 -9.85 -22.33
CA TRP A 124 0.77 -9.67 -20.95
C TRP A 124 0.09 -8.32 -20.74
N ILE A 125 0.72 -7.23 -21.19
CA ILE A 125 0.16 -5.86 -21.08
C ILE A 125 -1.21 -5.81 -21.77
N GLU A 126 -1.32 -6.31 -23.01
CA GLU A 126 -2.58 -6.28 -23.75
C GLU A 126 -3.66 -7.15 -23.09
N ARG A 127 -3.29 -8.31 -22.57
CA ARG A 127 -4.22 -9.17 -21.83
C ARG A 127 -4.77 -8.46 -20.59
N VAL A 128 -3.90 -7.91 -19.74
CA VAL A 128 -4.28 -7.26 -18.48
C VAL A 128 -5.09 -5.99 -18.74
N ALA A 129 -4.69 -5.19 -19.72
CA ALA A 129 -5.41 -3.99 -20.12
C ALA A 129 -6.87 -4.28 -20.53
N ASN A 130 -7.16 -5.49 -21.02
CA ASN A 130 -8.50 -5.91 -21.43
C ASN A 130 -9.30 -6.66 -20.36
N LEU A 131 -8.75 -6.85 -19.14
CA LEU A 131 -9.50 -7.43 -18.02
C LEU A 131 -10.57 -6.44 -17.51
N PRO A 132 -11.70 -6.96 -16.98
CA PRO A 132 -12.69 -6.12 -16.34
C PRO A 132 -12.15 -5.37 -15.12
N ILE A 133 -12.54 -4.11 -14.94
CA ILE A 133 -12.19 -3.33 -13.76
C ILE A 133 -13.10 -3.73 -12.59
N ASN A 134 -12.52 -3.89 -11.41
CA ASN A 134 -13.27 -4.09 -10.15
C ASN A 134 -14.29 -5.26 -10.19
N ASN A 135 -14.09 -6.26 -11.04
CA ASN A 135 -15.06 -7.34 -11.29
C ASN A 135 -16.46 -6.85 -11.76
N SER A 136 -16.54 -5.62 -12.29
CA SER A 136 -17.80 -5.00 -12.75
C SER A 136 -18.30 -5.53 -14.11
N GLY A 137 -17.45 -6.26 -14.84
CA GLY A 137 -17.68 -6.63 -16.24
C GLY A 137 -17.31 -5.52 -17.23
N GLU A 138 -17.04 -4.30 -16.77
CA GLU A 138 -16.64 -3.17 -17.60
C GLU A 138 -15.13 -3.16 -17.86
N LYS A 139 -14.74 -2.83 -19.09
CA LYS A 139 -13.33 -2.69 -19.48
C LYS A 139 -12.83 -1.27 -19.24
N ALA A 140 -11.51 -1.13 -19.03
CA ALA A 140 -10.86 0.16 -19.04
C ALA A 140 -10.88 0.78 -20.44
N ASP A 141 -10.92 2.10 -20.49
CA ASP A 141 -10.69 2.88 -21.71
C ASP A 141 -9.18 3.11 -21.90
N LEU A 142 -8.45 3.22 -20.79
CA LEU A 142 -7.04 3.55 -20.73
C LEU A 142 -6.30 2.65 -19.71
N CYS A 143 -5.16 2.10 -20.13
CA CYS A 143 -4.22 1.39 -19.27
C CYS A 143 -3.02 2.29 -18.94
N LEU A 144 -2.80 2.51 -17.65
CA LEU A 144 -1.64 3.22 -17.12
C LEU A 144 -0.50 2.22 -16.90
N ILE A 145 0.68 2.48 -17.45
CA ILE A 145 1.83 1.57 -17.36
C ILE A 145 3.01 2.31 -16.76
N GLU A 146 3.44 1.93 -15.56
CA GLU A 146 4.69 2.43 -15.00
C GLU A 146 5.83 1.45 -15.29
N VAL A 147 6.89 1.93 -15.92
CA VAL A 147 8.13 1.18 -16.12
C VAL A 147 9.06 1.50 -14.94
N GLY A 148 9.31 0.51 -14.10
CA GLY A 148 10.23 0.60 -12.97
C GLY A 148 11.68 0.70 -13.39
N GLY A 149 12.54 1.09 -12.45
CA GLY A 149 13.95 1.38 -12.71
C GLY A 149 14.17 2.75 -13.38
N THR A 150 15.40 2.97 -13.81
CA THR A 150 15.85 4.19 -14.47
C THR A 150 16.20 3.88 -15.92
N VAL A 151 15.86 4.77 -16.85
CA VAL A 151 16.26 4.64 -18.24
C VAL A 151 17.80 4.63 -18.33
N GLY A 152 18.36 3.61 -18.97
CA GLY A 152 19.79 3.35 -19.03
C GLY A 152 20.28 2.19 -18.16
N ASP A 153 19.48 1.76 -17.16
CA ASP A 153 19.79 0.60 -16.34
C ASP A 153 19.63 -0.71 -17.16
N ILE A 154 20.55 -1.65 -16.98
CA ILE A 154 20.56 -2.94 -17.70
C ILE A 154 19.24 -3.69 -17.52
N GLU A 155 18.72 -3.68 -16.30
CA GLU A 155 17.51 -4.40 -15.89
C GLU A 155 16.26 -3.90 -16.63
N SER A 156 16.22 -2.62 -16.96
CA SER A 156 15.05 -1.98 -17.59
C SER A 156 15.01 -2.16 -19.11
N MET A 157 16.13 -2.49 -19.75
CA MET A 157 16.27 -2.45 -21.22
C MET A 157 15.31 -3.37 -21.97
N VAL A 158 15.03 -4.56 -21.43
CA VAL A 158 14.09 -5.52 -22.05
C VAL A 158 12.68 -4.96 -22.08
N PHE A 159 12.28 -4.28 -21.00
CA PHE A 159 10.96 -3.65 -20.87
C PHE A 159 10.84 -2.42 -21.78
N LEU A 160 11.87 -1.59 -21.85
CA LEU A 160 11.88 -0.43 -22.76
C LEU A 160 11.78 -0.88 -24.23
N GLU A 161 12.46 -1.95 -24.61
CA GLU A 161 12.35 -2.53 -25.96
C GLU A 161 10.94 -3.08 -26.21
N ALA A 162 10.32 -3.79 -25.24
CA ALA A 162 8.97 -4.28 -25.37
C ALA A 162 7.95 -3.14 -25.50
N VAL A 163 8.11 -2.07 -24.71
CA VAL A 163 7.28 -0.85 -24.76
C VAL A 163 7.43 -0.17 -26.12
N ARG A 164 8.66 -0.03 -26.64
CA ARG A 164 8.92 0.54 -27.98
C ARG A 164 8.19 -0.25 -29.07
N GLN A 165 8.24 -1.58 -28.99
CA GLN A 165 7.53 -2.45 -29.94
C GLN A 165 6.02 -2.33 -29.80
N LEU A 166 5.49 -2.28 -28.56
CA LEU A 166 4.07 -2.09 -28.28
C LEU A 166 3.58 -0.76 -28.87
N MET A 167 4.24 0.36 -28.58
CA MET A 167 3.86 1.68 -29.08
C MET A 167 3.83 1.73 -30.61
N LYS A 168 4.85 1.10 -31.26
CA LYS A 168 4.88 0.97 -32.72
C LYS A 168 3.72 0.13 -33.27
N ARG A 169 3.35 -0.95 -32.54
CA ARG A 169 2.28 -1.88 -32.95
C ARG A 169 0.89 -1.24 -32.83
N VAL A 170 0.63 -0.52 -31.73
CA VAL A 170 -0.69 0.07 -31.48
C VAL A 170 -0.90 1.42 -32.17
N GLY A 171 0.16 2.11 -32.56
CA GLY A 171 0.14 3.43 -33.17
C GLY A 171 0.15 4.57 -32.15
N HIS A 172 0.66 5.72 -32.56
CA HIS A 172 0.86 6.90 -31.71
C HIS A 172 -0.47 7.44 -31.13
N GLU A 173 -1.57 7.34 -31.87
CA GLU A 173 -2.89 7.73 -31.42
C GLU A 173 -3.47 6.84 -30.29
N ASN A 174 -2.80 5.73 -29.97
CA ASN A 174 -3.24 4.78 -28.95
C ASN A 174 -2.26 4.66 -27.76
N ALA A 175 -1.09 5.31 -27.84
CA ALA A 175 -0.10 5.25 -26.77
C ALA A 175 0.61 6.59 -26.60
N VAL A 176 0.66 7.08 -25.38
CA VAL A 176 1.35 8.31 -24.96
C VAL A 176 2.48 7.94 -24.00
N LEU A 177 3.67 8.48 -24.21
CA LEU A 177 4.84 8.31 -23.36
C LEU A 177 5.11 9.56 -22.54
N CYS A 178 5.04 9.42 -21.24
CA CYS A 178 5.39 10.43 -20.26
C CYS A 178 6.73 10.07 -19.59
N HIS A 179 7.69 10.98 -19.59
CA HIS A 179 8.99 10.76 -18.96
C HIS A 179 9.19 11.69 -17.78
N VAL A 180 9.42 11.09 -16.60
CA VAL A 180 9.66 11.82 -15.36
C VAL A 180 11.15 12.09 -15.22
N SER A 181 11.52 13.34 -14.97
CA SER A 181 12.90 13.79 -14.86
C SER A 181 13.08 14.80 -13.74
N LEU A 182 14.32 15.10 -13.39
CA LEU A 182 14.71 16.06 -12.36
C LEU A 182 15.19 17.38 -12.99
N VAL A 183 14.68 18.49 -12.49
CA VAL A 183 15.21 19.82 -12.72
C VAL A 183 15.71 20.35 -11.37
N PRO A 184 17.00 20.10 -11.03
CA PRO A 184 17.53 20.57 -9.74
C PRO A 184 17.66 22.07 -9.72
N VAL A 185 17.42 22.65 -8.52
CA VAL A 185 17.69 24.03 -8.18
C VAL A 185 19.03 24.10 -7.45
N ILE A 186 19.99 24.86 -7.95
CA ILE A 186 21.29 25.00 -7.28
C ILE A 186 21.18 26.10 -6.23
N GLY A 187 21.30 25.71 -4.95
CA GLY A 187 20.90 26.45 -3.77
C GLY A 187 21.42 27.88 -3.64
N VAL A 188 22.66 28.18 -4.05
CA VAL A 188 23.25 29.56 -3.89
C VAL A 188 22.75 30.55 -4.94
N VAL A 189 22.35 30.06 -6.13
CA VAL A 189 21.98 30.91 -7.29
C VAL A 189 20.49 30.86 -7.59
N GLY A 190 19.76 29.87 -7.03
CA GLY A 190 18.32 29.68 -7.28
C GLY A 190 17.99 29.27 -8.73
N GLU A 191 18.98 28.93 -9.56
CA GLU A 191 18.77 28.66 -10.97
C GLU A 191 18.35 27.20 -11.22
N GLN A 192 17.28 27.01 -11.98
CA GLN A 192 16.79 25.70 -12.43
C GLN A 192 17.68 25.14 -13.53
N LYS A 193 18.26 23.96 -13.33
CA LYS A 193 19.22 23.34 -14.26
C LYS A 193 18.57 22.27 -15.12
N THR A 194 18.50 22.52 -16.41
CA THR A 194 17.82 21.65 -17.39
C THR A 194 18.68 20.49 -17.90
N LYS A 195 19.98 20.46 -17.61
CA LYS A 195 20.91 19.49 -18.17
C LYS A 195 20.59 18.04 -17.80
N PRO A 196 20.20 17.70 -16.55
CA PRO A 196 19.80 16.35 -16.22
C PRO A 196 18.62 15.86 -17.07
N THR A 197 17.58 16.68 -17.25
CA THR A 197 16.43 16.38 -18.11
C THR A 197 16.83 16.15 -19.57
N GLN A 198 17.68 17.02 -20.13
CA GLN A 198 18.19 16.87 -21.49
C GLN A 198 18.97 15.56 -21.66
N THR A 199 19.76 15.16 -20.66
CA THR A 199 20.57 13.94 -20.70
C THR A 199 19.68 12.70 -20.69
N THR A 200 18.73 12.61 -19.75
CA THR A 200 17.86 11.43 -19.64
C THR A 200 16.91 11.27 -20.84
N VAL A 201 16.44 12.39 -21.43
CA VAL A 201 15.64 12.33 -22.68
C VAL A 201 16.51 11.82 -23.85
N ARG A 202 17.79 12.20 -23.92
CA ARG A 202 18.71 11.67 -24.92
C ARG A 202 18.95 10.17 -24.74
N GLU A 203 19.08 9.71 -23.50
CA GLU A 203 19.20 8.28 -23.17
C GLU A 203 17.93 7.52 -23.59
N LEU A 204 16.75 8.04 -23.24
CA LEU A 204 15.48 7.44 -23.67
C LEU A 204 15.38 7.34 -25.19
N ARG A 205 15.78 8.39 -25.92
CA ARG A 205 15.79 8.39 -27.39
C ARG A 205 16.78 7.39 -27.98
N SER A 206 17.87 7.11 -27.29
CA SER A 206 18.83 6.07 -27.76
C SER A 206 18.22 4.68 -27.75
N THR A 207 17.15 4.44 -26.98
CA THR A 207 16.35 3.20 -27.00
C THR A 207 15.27 3.20 -28.10
N GLY A 208 15.14 4.29 -28.86
CA GLY A 208 14.12 4.44 -29.90
C GLY A 208 12.76 4.91 -29.39
N LEU A 209 12.70 5.41 -28.17
CA LEU A 209 11.50 6.02 -27.54
C LEU A 209 11.64 7.54 -27.49
N SER A 210 10.59 8.29 -27.83
CA SER A 210 10.53 9.74 -27.67
C SER A 210 9.35 10.10 -26.78
N PRO A 211 9.53 10.96 -25.76
CA PRO A 211 8.45 11.32 -24.87
C PRO A 211 7.49 12.33 -25.51
N ASP A 212 6.19 12.15 -25.27
CA ASP A 212 5.15 13.11 -25.63
C ASP A 212 4.97 14.15 -24.52
N PHE A 213 5.26 13.75 -23.28
CA PHE A 213 5.21 14.59 -22.08
C PHE A 213 6.49 14.44 -21.27
N LEU A 214 6.90 15.55 -20.68
CA LEU A 214 7.95 15.60 -19.66
C LEU A 214 7.34 16.07 -18.34
N VAL A 215 7.48 15.26 -17.29
CA VAL A 215 7.16 15.69 -15.93
C VAL A 215 8.47 16.03 -15.22
N CYS A 216 8.66 17.31 -14.98
CA CYS A 216 9.87 17.85 -14.39
C CYS A 216 9.69 18.03 -12.88
N ARG A 217 10.30 17.13 -12.11
CA ARG A 217 10.35 17.25 -10.65
C ARG A 217 11.33 18.33 -10.26
N THR A 218 10.93 19.27 -9.41
CA THR A 218 11.73 20.41 -8.98
C THR A 218 11.34 20.85 -7.57
N ALA A 219 12.19 21.60 -6.87
CA ALA A 219 11.86 22.14 -5.55
C ALA A 219 10.82 23.26 -5.65
N ASP A 220 11.00 24.18 -6.61
CA ASP A 220 10.15 25.34 -6.83
C ASP A 220 9.34 25.20 -8.13
N PRO A 221 8.26 25.96 -8.33
CA PRO A 221 7.51 25.97 -9.60
C PRO A 221 8.41 26.18 -10.81
N LEU A 222 8.19 25.39 -11.86
CA LEU A 222 9.02 25.42 -13.07
C LEU A 222 8.82 26.75 -13.83
N GLU A 223 9.90 27.50 -14.01
CA GLU A 223 9.89 28.79 -14.70
C GLU A 223 9.57 28.65 -16.20
N GLN A 224 8.88 29.65 -16.78
CA GLN A 224 8.48 29.59 -18.20
C GLN A 224 9.67 29.53 -19.16
N ASP A 225 10.77 30.24 -18.86
CA ASP A 225 11.98 30.20 -19.68
C ASP A 225 12.68 28.84 -19.58
N THR A 226 12.64 28.23 -18.39
CA THR A 226 13.10 26.85 -18.17
C THR A 226 12.25 25.85 -18.97
N LYS A 227 10.91 25.98 -18.97
CA LYS A 227 9.99 25.17 -19.78
C LYS A 227 10.31 25.28 -21.27
N ARG A 228 10.47 26.51 -21.80
CA ARG A 228 10.83 26.76 -23.20
C ARG A 228 12.17 26.14 -23.58
N LYS A 229 13.16 26.27 -22.69
CA LYS A 229 14.47 25.66 -22.89
C LYS A 229 14.40 24.14 -22.92
N ILE A 230 13.67 23.50 -22.01
CA ILE A 230 13.44 22.05 -22.00
C ILE A 230 12.72 21.62 -23.27
N SER A 231 11.62 22.30 -23.62
CA SER A 231 10.86 22.07 -24.85
C SER A 231 11.75 22.05 -26.09
N LEU A 232 12.59 23.07 -26.25
CA LEU A 232 13.51 23.20 -27.39
C LEU A 232 14.53 22.05 -27.46
N PHE A 233 15.19 21.74 -26.34
CA PHE A 233 16.26 20.72 -26.31
C PHE A 233 15.74 19.28 -26.28
N CYS A 234 14.53 19.09 -25.78
CA CYS A 234 13.90 17.78 -25.66
C CYS A 234 12.85 17.54 -26.75
N ASP A 235 12.61 18.49 -27.67
CA ASP A 235 11.65 18.38 -28.77
C ASP A 235 10.29 17.85 -28.28
N VAL A 236 9.76 18.50 -27.24
CA VAL A 236 8.45 18.26 -26.65
C VAL A 236 7.70 19.59 -26.65
N PRO A 237 6.43 19.66 -27.04
CA PRO A 237 5.65 20.89 -26.99
C PRO A 237 5.71 21.54 -25.60
N VAL A 238 5.80 22.87 -25.52
CA VAL A 238 5.97 23.59 -24.25
C VAL A 238 4.84 23.34 -23.27
N GLU A 239 3.61 23.14 -23.77
CA GLU A 239 2.42 22.79 -23.02
C GLU A 239 2.46 21.37 -22.42
N ASN A 240 3.31 20.49 -22.95
CA ASN A 240 3.53 19.13 -22.47
C ASN A 240 4.78 19.02 -21.56
N VAL A 241 5.47 20.13 -21.28
CA VAL A 241 6.49 20.20 -20.24
C VAL A 241 5.84 20.61 -18.93
N LEU A 242 5.53 19.63 -18.11
CA LEU A 242 4.79 19.77 -16.86
C LEU A 242 5.76 19.90 -15.69
N GLY A 243 5.57 20.91 -14.85
CA GLY A 243 6.33 21.06 -13.60
C GLY A 243 5.58 20.45 -12.42
N VAL A 244 6.26 19.62 -11.65
CA VAL A 244 5.75 19.10 -10.37
C VAL A 244 6.76 19.50 -9.30
N HIS A 245 6.45 20.57 -8.57
CA HIS A 245 7.29 21.10 -7.49
C HIS A 245 6.91 20.49 -6.14
N ASP A 246 7.72 20.78 -5.12
CA ASP A 246 7.43 20.36 -3.75
C ASP A 246 6.13 21.03 -3.27
N VAL A 247 5.25 20.21 -2.74
CA VAL A 247 3.93 20.62 -2.24
C VAL A 247 3.79 20.25 -0.77
N SER A 248 2.90 20.93 -0.04
CA SER A 248 2.63 20.71 1.38
C SER A 248 2.17 19.26 1.68
N ASN A 249 1.39 18.68 0.76
CA ASN A 249 0.93 17.31 0.84
C ASN A 249 0.70 16.71 -0.57
N ILE A 250 0.76 15.38 -0.68
CA ILE A 250 0.71 14.67 -1.97
C ILE A 250 -0.64 14.83 -2.70
N TYR A 251 -1.71 15.23 -2.01
CA TYR A 251 -3.02 15.42 -2.61
C TYR A 251 -3.08 16.68 -3.50
N HIS A 252 -2.09 17.58 -3.38
CA HIS A 252 -1.94 18.72 -4.30
C HIS A 252 -1.34 18.33 -5.65
N VAL A 253 -0.60 17.21 -5.77
CA VAL A 253 0.05 16.84 -7.04
C VAL A 253 -0.93 16.72 -8.20
N PRO A 254 -2.10 16.06 -8.08
CA PRO A 254 -3.11 16.06 -9.15
C PRO A 254 -3.60 17.46 -9.51
N LEU A 255 -3.73 18.35 -8.51
CA LEU A 255 -4.20 19.72 -8.73
C LEU A 255 -3.18 20.56 -9.50
N VAL A 256 -1.88 20.43 -9.16
CA VAL A 256 -0.77 21.07 -9.90
C VAL A 256 -0.72 20.60 -11.36
N LEU A 257 -0.98 19.32 -11.62
CA LEU A 257 -1.04 18.79 -12.99
C LEU A 257 -2.30 19.25 -13.73
N ARG A 258 -3.44 19.38 -13.05
CA ARG A 258 -4.68 19.92 -13.61
C ARG A 258 -4.53 21.36 -14.06
N GLU A 259 -3.91 22.22 -13.25
CA GLU A 259 -3.65 23.63 -13.60
C GLU A 259 -2.81 23.80 -14.88
N GLN A 260 -2.06 22.75 -15.24
CA GLN A 260 -1.25 22.70 -16.46
C GLN A 260 -1.94 21.96 -17.61
N HIS A 261 -3.23 21.65 -17.49
CA HIS A 261 -4.05 20.97 -18.50
C HIS A 261 -3.48 19.60 -18.93
N ALA A 262 -2.87 18.87 -18.01
CA ALA A 262 -2.21 17.60 -18.30
C ALA A 262 -3.17 16.53 -18.85
N ALA A 263 -4.35 16.40 -18.24
CA ALA A 263 -5.36 15.42 -18.69
C ALA A 263 -5.92 15.75 -20.05
N GLU A 264 -6.32 17.01 -20.29
CA GLU A 264 -6.90 17.47 -21.55
C GLU A 264 -5.93 17.26 -22.72
N ASN A 265 -4.64 17.54 -22.52
CA ASN A 265 -3.61 17.32 -23.53
C ASN A 265 -3.38 15.81 -23.81
N ILE A 266 -3.40 14.95 -22.78
CA ILE A 266 -3.32 13.49 -22.95
C ILE A 266 -4.55 12.96 -23.70
N LEU A 267 -5.76 13.36 -23.29
CA LEU A 267 -7.02 12.94 -23.91
C LEU A 267 -7.09 13.35 -25.38
N LYS A 268 -6.58 14.55 -25.72
CA LYS A 268 -6.50 15.05 -27.09
C LYS A 268 -5.62 14.15 -27.97
N ILE A 269 -4.42 13.75 -27.50
CA ILE A 269 -3.53 12.86 -28.28
C ILE A 269 -4.16 11.49 -28.44
N LEU A 270 -4.76 10.95 -27.38
CA LEU A 270 -5.39 9.64 -27.39
C LEU A 270 -6.76 9.59 -28.07
N HIS A 271 -7.27 10.73 -28.55
CA HIS A 271 -8.64 10.85 -29.12
C HIS A 271 -9.72 10.27 -28.19
N LEU A 272 -9.56 10.48 -26.90
CA LEU A 272 -10.58 10.12 -25.89
C LEU A 272 -11.48 11.31 -25.60
N PRO A 273 -12.76 11.09 -25.22
CA PRO A 273 -13.64 12.16 -24.82
C PRO A 273 -13.12 12.85 -23.56
N CYS A 274 -13.18 14.19 -23.55
CA CYS A 274 -12.85 14.99 -22.39
C CYS A 274 -14.17 15.47 -21.74
N GLY A 275 -14.60 14.78 -20.68
CA GLY A 275 -15.76 15.17 -19.90
C GLY A 275 -15.46 16.35 -18.97
N GLU A 276 -16.46 16.78 -18.20
CA GLU A 276 -16.28 17.76 -17.13
C GLU A 276 -15.41 17.19 -16.01
N CYS A 277 -14.50 18.01 -15.48
CA CYS A 277 -13.56 17.60 -14.45
C CYS A 277 -14.21 17.63 -13.05
N HIS A 278 -14.32 16.50 -12.39
CA HIS A 278 -14.94 16.36 -11.06
C HIS A 278 -13.89 16.07 -10.00
N MET A 279 -13.29 17.13 -9.41
CA MET A 279 -12.21 17.03 -8.42
C MET A 279 -12.56 17.64 -7.05
N GLU A 280 -13.81 18.08 -6.83
CA GLU A 280 -14.21 18.88 -5.66
C GLU A 280 -13.94 18.18 -4.31
N LYS A 281 -14.13 16.86 -4.26
CA LYS A 281 -13.84 16.09 -3.04
C LYS A 281 -12.35 15.99 -2.76
N TRP A 282 -11.55 15.90 -3.81
CA TRP A 282 -10.09 15.82 -3.72
C TRP A 282 -9.48 17.17 -3.35
N GLU A 283 -9.97 18.26 -3.92
CA GLU A 283 -9.59 19.63 -3.53
C GLU A 283 -9.85 19.87 -2.04
N LYS A 284 -11.05 19.52 -1.58
CA LYS A 284 -11.40 19.63 -0.15
C LYS A 284 -10.48 18.81 0.73
N LEU A 285 -10.08 17.61 0.30
CA LEU A 285 -9.14 16.78 1.03
C LEU A 285 -7.76 17.45 1.09
N ALA A 286 -7.23 17.92 -0.05
CA ALA A 286 -5.92 18.58 -0.09
C ALA A 286 -5.88 19.81 0.82
N GLN A 287 -6.92 20.64 0.78
CA GLN A 287 -7.06 21.82 1.63
C GLN A 287 -7.21 21.44 3.11
N LEU A 288 -8.05 20.44 3.42
CA LEU A 288 -8.24 19.95 4.79
C LEU A 288 -6.91 19.54 5.43
N VAL A 289 -6.06 18.82 4.67
CA VAL A 289 -4.75 18.36 5.17
C VAL A 289 -3.82 19.53 5.52
N ASP A 290 -3.95 20.65 4.81
CA ASP A 290 -3.16 21.85 5.10
C ASP A 290 -3.74 22.65 6.28
N ASP A 291 -5.06 22.67 6.45
CA ASP A 291 -5.73 23.53 7.43
C ASP A 291 -5.82 22.89 8.83
N VAL A 292 -5.75 21.54 8.90
CA VAL A 292 -5.94 20.83 10.18
C VAL A 292 -4.76 21.07 11.12
N THR A 293 -5.07 21.48 12.36
CA THR A 293 -4.08 21.79 13.40
C THR A 293 -4.23 20.95 14.67
N GLU A 294 -5.45 20.46 14.95
CA GLU A 294 -5.68 19.63 16.11
C GLU A 294 -5.09 18.24 15.93
N THR A 295 -4.18 17.86 16.80
CA THR A 295 -3.41 16.62 16.70
C THR A 295 -4.12 15.43 17.35
N VAL A 296 -3.81 14.24 16.82
CA VAL A 296 -4.02 12.95 17.49
C VAL A 296 -2.73 12.14 17.40
N ARG A 297 -2.23 11.67 18.53
CA ARG A 297 -0.96 10.97 18.65
C ARG A 297 -1.17 9.45 18.75
N ILE A 298 -0.67 8.71 17.76
CA ILE A 298 -0.77 7.23 17.71
C ILE A 298 0.63 6.63 17.80
N ALA A 299 0.88 5.84 18.85
CA ALA A 299 2.10 5.05 18.96
C ALA A 299 1.95 3.78 18.13
N VAL A 300 2.82 3.59 17.14
CA VAL A 300 2.91 2.37 16.33
C VAL A 300 4.07 1.53 16.83
N VAL A 301 3.75 0.43 17.52
CA VAL A 301 4.74 -0.50 18.09
C VAL A 301 5.02 -1.60 17.09
N GLY A 302 6.15 -1.51 16.39
CA GLY A 302 6.45 -2.38 15.26
C GLY A 302 7.86 -2.95 15.29
N LYS A 303 8.12 -3.86 14.34
CA LYS A 303 9.42 -4.53 14.13
C LYS A 303 10.30 -3.85 13.08
N TYR A 304 9.71 -3.01 12.21
CA TYR A 304 10.36 -2.43 11.02
C TYR A 304 10.27 -0.90 11.04
N THR A 305 10.52 -0.29 12.20
CA THR A 305 10.25 1.14 12.42
C THR A 305 11.33 2.07 11.86
N HIS A 306 12.49 1.55 11.47
CA HIS A 306 13.61 2.34 10.95
C HIS A 306 13.43 2.79 9.49
N LEU A 307 12.56 2.12 8.71
CA LEU A 307 12.24 2.49 7.34
C LEU A 307 10.75 2.82 7.25
N CYS A 308 10.43 4.08 6.95
CA CYS A 308 9.04 4.56 6.87
C CYS A 308 8.18 3.77 5.87
N ASP A 309 8.79 3.27 4.79
CA ASP A 309 8.09 2.54 3.73
C ASP A 309 7.70 1.11 4.13
N SER A 310 8.30 0.56 5.21
CA SER A 310 7.94 -0.78 5.70
C SER A 310 6.50 -0.88 6.24
N TYR A 311 5.93 0.24 6.67
CA TYR A 311 4.56 0.34 7.19
C TYR A 311 3.76 1.45 6.49
N ILE A 312 4.01 1.65 5.18
CA ILE A 312 3.40 2.77 4.46
C ILE A 312 1.88 2.69 4.44
N SER A 313 1.28 1.50 4.25
CA SER A 313 -0.18 1.34 4.26
C SER A 313 -0.78 1.61 5.65
N VAL A 314 -0.11 1.19 6.72
CA VAL A 314 -0.50 1.51 8.11
C VAL A 314 -0.47 3.02 8.34
N SER A 315 0.65 3.67 7.97
CA SER A 315 0.79 5.13 8.07
C SER A 315 -0.30 5.87 7.29
N LYS A 316 -0.58 5.43 6.04
CA LYS A 316 -1.64 6.03 5.21
C LYS A 316 -3.02 5.79 5.82
N ALA A 317 -3.31 4.60 6.35
CA ALA A 317 -4.60 4.30 6.96
C ALA A 317 -4.88 5.13 8.22
N VAL A 318 -3.86 5.34 9.09
CA VAL A 318 -3.95 6.28 10.23
C VAL A 318 -4.24 7.70 9.73
N LYS A 319 -3.52 8.16 8.69
CA LYS A 319 -3.73 9.49 8.10
C LYS A 319 -5.14 9.65 7.51
N HIS A 320 -5.61 8.67 6.74
CA HIS A 320 -6.97 8.71 6.18
C HIS A 320 -8.05 8.79 7.28
N ALA A 321 -7.89 8.01 8.36
CA ALA A 321 -8.81 8.04 9.50
C ALA A 321 -8.78 9.39 10.22
N ALA A 322 -7.59 9.92 10.50
CA ALA A 322 -7.43 11.19 11.20
C ALA A 322 -8.01 12.37 10.38
N TYR A 323 -7.66 12.46 9.10
CA TYR A 323 -8.19 13.51 8.22
C TYR A 323 -9.71 13.45 8.09
N SER A 324 -10.31 12.26 8.06
CA SER A 324 -11.77 12.11 7.97
C SER A 324 -12.54 12.70 9.16
N ILE A 325 -11.86 12.89 10.29
CA ILE A 325 -12.41 13.51 11.50
C ILE A 325 -11.74 14.85 11.84
N HIS A 326 -11.08 15.47 10.87
CA HIS A 326 -10.41 16.77 10.99
C HIS A 326 -9.31 16.79 12.07
N LYS A 327 -8.47 15.75 12.14
CA LYS A 327 -7.32 15.67 13.05
C LYS A 327 -6.01 15.52 12.27
N LEU A 328 -4.95 16.13 12.78
CA LEU A 328 -3.59 15.98 12.28
C LEU A 328 -2.93 14.77 12.97
N PRO A 329 -2.63 13.68 12.24
CA PRO A 329 -2.02 12.51 12.85
C PRO A 329 -0.54 12.74 13.17
N VAL A 330 -0.16 12.48 14.42
CA VAL A 330 1.23 12.35 14.86
C VAL A 330 1.49 10.86 15.08
N ILE A 331 2.37 10.27 14.28
CA ILE A 331 2.71 8.85 14.38
C ILE A 331 4.05 8.72 15.08
N ASP A 332 4.02 8.17 16.30
CA ASP A 332 5.22 7.85 17.07
C ASP A 332 5.63 6.40 16.81
N TRP A 333 6.72 6.24 16.08
CA TRP A 333 7.30 4.92 15.84
C TRP A 333 8.03 4.42 17.07
N VAL A 334 7.63 3.24 17.57
CA VAL A 334 8.24 2.57 18.71
C VAL A 334 8.78 1.21 18.26
N GLU A 335 10.09 1.05 18.30
CA GLU A 335 10.70 -0.25 18.02
C GLU A 335 10.33 -1.22 19.15
N ALA A 336 9.75 -2.34 18.81
CA ALA A 336 9.19 -3.27 19.80
C ALA A 336 10.25 -3.83 20.75
N THR A 337 11.47 -4.08 20.29
CA THR A 337 12.59 -4.53 21.14
C THR A 337 12.97 -3.53 22.21
N ASP A 338 12.68 -2.24 22.00
CA ASP A 338 13.01 -1.20 22.99
C ASP A 338 12.10 -1.24 24.24
N LEU A 339 10.99 -1.98 24.19
CA LEU A 339 10.08 -2.21 25.31
C LEU A 339 10.42 -3.47 26.13
N GLU A 340 11.37 -4.26 25.70
CA GLU A 340 11.77 -5.52 26.35
C GLU A 340 12.69 -5.27 27.55
N ASP A 341 12.65 -6.16 28.57
CA ASP A 341 13.47 -6.01 29.77
C ASP A 341 14.97 -6.05 29.47
N ALA A 342 15.39 -6.81 28.45
CA ALA A 342 16.77 -6.83 27.97
C ALA A 342 17.27 -5.43 27.54
N MET A 343 16.40 -4.60 26.97
CA MET A 343 16.76 -3.22 26.60
C MET A 343 16.99 -2.36 27.85
N LYS A 344 16.20 -2.56 28.91
CA LYS A 344 16.39 -1.84 30.17
C LYS A 344 17.77 -2.09 30.79
N GLU A 345 18.30 -3.30 30.61
CA GLU A 345 19.63 -3.68 31.11
C GLU A 345 20.75 -3.13 30.21
N THR A 346 20.53 -3.05 28.90
CA THR A 346 21.57 -2.66 27.93
C THR A 346 21.57 -1.17 27.60
N ASP A 347 20.41 -0.53 27.53
CA ASP A 347 20.22 0.90 27.25
C ASP A 347 18.93 1.43 27.91
N GLU A 348 19.04 1.77 29.20
CA GLU A 348 17.90 2.27 29.99
C GLU A 348 17.29 3.55 29.40
N ALA A 349 18.10 4.43 28.81
CA ALA A 349 17.61 5.69 28.22
C ALA A 349 16.68 5.40 27.03
N LYS A 350 17.06 4.45 26.17
CA LYS A 350 16.27 4.02 25.02
C LYS A 350 14.97 3.33 25.45
N TYR A 351 15.08 2.46 26.46
CA TYR A 351 13.92 1.80 27.08
C TYR A 351 12.92 2.84 27.63
N GLN A 352 13.38 3.80 28.44
CA GLN A 352 12.52 4.85 28.99
C GLN A 352 11.90 5.73 27.90
N ALA A 353 12.65 6.08 26.86
CA ALA A 353 12.15 6.86 25.74
C ALA A 353 11.02 6.12 24.99
N ALA A 354 11.13 4.80 24.80
CA ALA A 354 10.11 3.99 24.17
C ALA A 354 8.82 3.95 25.01
N TRP A 355 8.93 3.71 26.31
CA TRP A 355 7.80 3.71 27.23
C TRP A 355 7.12 5.08 27.34
N ASN A 356 7.89 6.17 27.37
CA ASN A 356 7.33 7.53 27.41
C ASN A 356 6.45 7.81 26.19
N ARG A 357 6.83 7.33 24.99
CA ARG A 357 5.99 7.45 23.79
C ARG A 357 4.65 6.73 23.95
N LEU A 358 4.61 5.56 24.59
CA LEU A 358 3.36 4.86 24.88
C LEU A 358 2.49 5.63 25.89
N TYR A 359 3.11 6.21 26.93
CA TYR A 359 2.39 7.01 27.93
C TYR A 359 1.78 8.29 27.33
N GLU A 360 2.49 8.95 26.41
CA GLU A 360 2.07 10.19 25.76
C GLU A 360 1.06 9.98 24.63
N ALA A 361 1.00 8.77 24.05
CA ALA A 361 0.11 8.48 22.95
C ALA A 361 -1.37 8.51 23.36
N ASP A 362 -2.23 8.98 22.46
CA ASP A 362 -3.68 8.95 22.61
C ASP A 362 -4.25 7.55 22.27
N GLY A 363 -3.54 6.80 21.42
CA GLY A 363 -3.88 5.43 21.04
C GLY A 363 -2.64 4.63 20.64
N ILE A 364 -2.76 3.31 20.71
CA ILE A 364 -1.68 2.36 20.44
C ILE A 364 -2.09 1.44 19.29
N LEU A 365 -1.21 1.26 18.32
CA LEU A 365 -1.38 0.37 17.19
C LEU A 365 -0.23 -0.62 17.15
N VAL A 366 -0.53 -1.93 17.09
CA VAL A 366 0.43 -3.00 16.90
C VAL A 366 0.17 -3.65 15.54
N PRO A 367 1.02 -3.39 14.52
CA PRO A 367 0.84 -3.90 13.17
C PRO A 367 1.27 -5.36 13.03
N GLY A 368 1.06 -5.93 11.85
CA GLY A 368 1.57 -7.23 11.46
C GLY A 368 3.10 -7.29 11.40
N GLY A 369 3.63 -8.51 11.44
CA GLY A 369 5.06 -8.80 11.34
C GLY A 369 5.33 -10.30 11.38
N PHE A 370 6.55 -10.72 11.06
CA PHE A 370 7.00 -12.11 11.10
C PHE A 370 8.22 -12.29 12.00
N GLY A 371 8.39 -13.53 12.49
CA GLY A 371 9.51 -13.91 13.34
C GLY A 371 9.34 -13.47 14.80
N ASP A 372 10.28 -13.86 15.64
CA ASP A 372 10.25 -13.76 17.09
C ASP A 372 10.77 -12.41 17.65
N ARG A 373 11.61 -11.70 16.90
CA ARG A 373 12.21 -10.43 17.34
C ARG A 373 11.14 -9.40 17.74
N GLY A 374 11.25 -8.85 18.95
CA GLY A 374 10.37 -7.77 19.43
C GLY A 374 8.96 -8.22 19.86
N VAL A 375 8.66 -9.51 19.84
CA VAL A 375 7.32 -10.04 20.18
C VAL A 375 6.97 -9.72 21.64
N GLU A 376 7.90 -9.91 22.58
CA GLU A 376 7.66 -9.61 23.99
C GLU A 376 7.38 -8.13 24.23
N GLY A 377 8.04 -7.23 23.49
CA GLY A 377 7.73 -5.80 23.53
C GLY A 377 6.34 -5.49 23.01
N MET A 378 5.88 -6.16 21.93
CA MET A 378 4.51 -6.02 21.42
C MET A 378 3.47 -6.56 22.43
N ILE A 379 3.74 -7.69 23.08
CA ILE A 379 2.88 -8.27 24.14
C ILE A 379 2.75 -7.28 25.29
N LYS A 380 3.86 -6.67 25.75
CA LYS A 380 3.86 -5.64 26.79
C LYS A 380 3.08 -4.40 26.38
N ALA A 381 3.17 -3.96 25.11
CA ALA A 381 2.40 -2.83 24.62
C ALA A 381 0.89 -3.13 24.62
N ALA A 382 0.47 -4.35 24.25
CA ALA A 382 -0.93 -4.77 24.32
C ALA A 382 -1.45 -4.82 25.76
N SER A 383 -0.64 -5.39 26.70
CA SER A 383 -0.95 -5.38 28.14
C SER A 383 -1.08 -3.96 28.68
N PHE A 384 -0.13 -3.09 28.36
CA PHE A 384 -0.14 -1.70 28.77
C PHE A 384 -1.41 -0.97 28.29
N ALA A 385 -1.75 -1.12 26.99
CA ALA A 385 -2.93 -0.51 26.41
C ALA A 385 -4.22 -0.94 27.15
N ARG A 386 -4.35 -2.24 27.42
CA ARG A 386 -5.49 -2.82 28.13
C ARG A 386 -5.59 -2.28 29.57
N VAL A 387 -4.51 -2.33 30.33
CA VAL A 387 -4.48 -1.94 31.75
C VAL A 387 -4.67 -0.43 31.92
N GLN A 388 -4.04 0.38 31.06
CA GLN A 388 -4.14 1.84 31.09
C GLN A 388 -5.39 2.37 30.35
N LYS A 389 -6.25 1.48 29.83
CA LYS A 389 -7.45 1.82 29.04
C LYS A 389 -7.16 2.77 27.87
N LYS A 390 -5.98 2.63 27.24
CA LYS A 390 -5.62 3.36 26.02
C LYS A 390 -6.20 2.66 24.79
N PRO A 391 -6.87 3.37 23.88
CA PRO A 391 -7.35 2.80 22.63
C PRO A 391 -6.28 1.94 21.95
N TYR A 392 -6.64 0.72 21.58
CA TYR A 392 -5.75 -0.29 21.02
C TYR A 392 -6.30 -0.85 19.71
N LEU A 393 -5.46 -0.92 18.68
CA LEU A 393 -5.72 -1.68 17.46
C LEU A 393 -4.58 -2.65 17.21
N GLY A 394 -4.88 -3.96 17.25
CA GLY A 394 -3.95 -5.02 16.85
C GLY A 394 -4.26 -5.54 15.45
N ILE A 395 -3.26 -5.66 14.59
CA ILE A 395 -3.42 -6.13 13.21
C ILE A 395 -2.57 -7.39 13.01
N CYS A 396 -3.17 -8.49 12.58
CA CYS A 396 -2.52 -9.76 12.28
C CYS A 396 -1.68 -10.27 13.50
N LEU A 397 -0.37 -10.08 13.51
CA LEU A 397 0.46 -10.35 14.69
C LEU A 397 -0.01 -9.55 15.92
N GLY A 398 -0.50 -8.31 15.70
CA GLY A 398 -1.06 -7.49 16.79
C GLY A 398 -2.28 -8.12 17.47
N LEU A 399 -3.12 -8.87 16.74
CA LEU A 399 -4.18 -9.69 17.34
C LEU A 399 -3.58 -10.85 18.15
N GLN A 400 -2.61 -11.55 17.60
CA GLN A 400 -2.00 -12.71 18.24
C GLN A 400 -1.31 -12.33 19.56
N VAL A 401 -0.54 -11.23 19.58
CA VAL A 401 0.10 -10.76 20.82
C VAL A 401 -0.91 -10.25 21.85
N ALA A 402 -2.05 -9.70 21.42
CA ALA A 402 -3.13 -9.32 22.33
C ALA A 402 -3.76 -10.55 23.01
N VAL A 403 -3.96 -11.64 22.28
CA VAL A 403 -4.42 -12.94 22.82
C VAL A 403 -3.40 -13.52 23.79
N ILE A 404 -2.11 -13.52 23.43
CA ILE A 404 -1.04 -14.00 24.32
C ILE A 404 -1.00 -13.17 25.61
N SER A 405 -1.01 -11.83 25.48
CA SER A 405 -1.03 -10.92 26.63
C SER A 405 -2.21 -11.20 27.57
N TYR A 406 -3.42 -11.36 26.98
CA TYR A 406 -4.61 -11.65 27.77
C TYR A 406 -4.55 -13.00 28.47
N ALA A 407 -4.03 -14.01 27.78
CA ALA A 407 -3.83 -15.34 28.37
C ALA A 407 -2.89 -15.30 29.58
N ARG A 408 -1.79 -14.57 29.47
CA ARG A 408 -0.82 -14.43 30.57
C ARG A 408 -1.38 -13.63 31.75
N ASP A 409 -2.02 -12.50 31.47
CA ASP A 409 -2.43 -11.55 32.49
C ASP A 409 -3.78 -11.89 33.15
N VAL A 410 -4.76 -12.45 32.40
CA VAL A 410 -6.15 -12.63 32.85
C VAL A 410 -6.51 -14.11 33.07
N LEU A 411 -5.97 -15.02 32.21
CA LEU A 411 -6.16 -16.45 32.40
C LEU A 411 -5.08 -17.06 33.28
N GLU A 412 -4.05 -16.27 33.65
CA GLU A 412 -2.89 -16.69 34.47
C GLU A 412 -2.07 -17.85 33.84
N TRP A 413 -2.10 -17.94 32.50
CA TRP A 413 -1.30 -18.92 31.74
C TRP A 413 0.06 -18.31 31.41
N ASN A 414 0.98 -18.34 32.37
CA ASN A 414 2.26 -17.64 32.27
C ASN A 414 3.16 -18.08 31.10
N ASP A 415 2.98 -19.31 30.61
CA ASP A 415 3.70 -19.87 29.46
C ASP A 415 2.93 -19.71 28.14
N ALA A 416 1.78 -19.04 28.13
CA ALA A 416 0.99 -18.85 26.90
C ALA A 416 1.84 -18.21 25.80
N ASN A 417 1.83 -18.84 24.62
CA ASN A 417 2.62 -18.38 23.49
C ASN A 417 2.02 -18.82 22.14
N SER A 418 2.65 -18.38 21.05
CA SER A 418 2.42 -18.87 19.70
C SER A 418 3.35 -20.05 19.38
N GLU A 419 2.86 -21.04 18.64
CA GLU A 419 3.70 -22.10 18.05
C GLU A 419 4.79 -21.55 17.12
N GLU A 420 4.63 -20.32 16.59
CA GLU A 420 5.65 -19.66 15.77
C GLU A 420 6.92 -19.36 16.59
N PHE A 421 6.75 -18.97 17.85
CA PHE A 421 7.84 -18.45 18.69
C PHE A 421 8.35 -19.49 19.69
N ASP A 422 7.46 -20.35 20.20
CA ASP A 422 7.79 -21.43 21.13
C ASP A 422 6.95 -22.68 20.86
N THR A 423 7.57 -23.66 20.24
CA THR A 423 6.93 -24.96 19.96
C THR A 423 6.77 -25.85 21.20
N THR A 424 7.39 -25.47 22.32
CA THR A 424 7.40 -26.25 23.56
C THR A 424 6.37 -25.79 24.59
N THR A 425 5.75 -24.62 24.38
CA THR A 425 4.72 -24.08 25.29
C THR A 425 3.55 -25.04 25.47
N THR A 426 3.01 -25.14 26.69
CA THR A 426 1.82 -25.97 26.97
C THR A 426 0.53 -25.25 26.62
N HIS A 427 0.47 -23.92 26.78
CA HIS A 427 -0.66 -23.10 26.39
C HIS A 427 -0.45 -22.47 25.02
N ARG A 428 -0.67 -23.24 23.97
CA ARG A 428 -0.56 -22.78 22.57
C ARG A 428 -1.81 -21.99 22.20
N VAL A 429 -1.82 -20.71 22.53
CA VAL A 429 -2.97 -19.83 22.28
C VAL A 429 -3.04 -19.36 20.82
N VAL A 430 -1.91 -19.44 20.10
CA VAL A 430 -1.82 -19.22 18.66
C VAL A 430 -1.16 -20.45 18.04
N VAL A 431 -1.80 -21.00 17.02
CA VAL A 431 -1.40 -22.28 16.38
C VAL A 431 -1.18 -22.11 14.88
N SER A 432 -0.39 -23.03 14.32
CA SER A 432 -0.18 -23.10 12.87
C SER A 432 -1.47 -23.51 12.15
N MET A 433 -1.74 -22.86 11.04
CA MET A 433 -2.88 -23.22 10.18
C MET A 433 -2.67 -24.58 9.51
N PRO A 434 -3.72 -25.41 9.33
CA PRO A 434 -3.60 -26.74 8.73
C PRO A 434 -3.00 -26.74 7.31
N GLU A 435 -3.19 -25.66 6.55
CA GLU A 435 -2.70 -25.52 5.18
C GLU A 435 -1.23 -25.05 5.10
N HIS A 436 -0.61 -24.74 6.25
CA HIS A 436 0.75 -24.25 6.28
C HIS A 436 1.75 -25.34 5.88
N ASN A 437 2.51 -25.10 4.81
CA ASN A 437 3.63 -25.94 4.42
C ASN A 437 4.96 -25.32 4.88
N VAL A 438 5.64 -26.00 5.78
CA VAL A 438 6.90 -25.52 6.41
C VAL A 438 8.07 -25.47 5.41
N GLU A 439 8.04 -26.33 4.38
CA GLU A 439 9.16 -26.47 3.42
C GLU A 439 9.15 -25.39 2.34
N GLN A 440 8.01 -24.76 2.05
CA GLN A 440 7.88 -23.74 1.02
C GLN A 440 7.50 -22.38 1.64
N LYS A 441 8.41 -21.40 1.58
CA LYS A 441 8.19 -20.07 2.20
C LYS A 441 7.32 -19.12 1.38
N GLY A 442 7.28 -19.23 0.05
CA GLY A 442 6.49 -18.37 -0.82
C GLY A 442 5.14 -18.99 -1.18
N GLY A 443 4.06 -18.20 -1.12
CA GLY A 443 2.72 -18.62 -1.57
C GLY A 443 1.99 -19.63 -0.67
N THR A 444 2.44 -19.86 0.57
CA THR A 444 1.88 -20.86 1.50
C THR A 444 1.08 -20.25 2.65
N MET A 445 0.86 -18.94 2.60
CA MET A 445 0.05 -18.21 3.57
C MET A 445 -1.42 -18.14 3.15
N ARG A 446 -2.31 -17.87 4.10
CA ARG A 446 -3.65 -17.40 3.79
C ARG A 446 -3.53 -15.97 3.26
N LEU A 447 -3.72 -15.83 1.94
CA LEU A 447 -3.48 -14.60 1.20
C LEU A 447 -4.74 -14.07 0.53
N GLY A 448 -4.81 -12.73 0.40
CA GLY A 448 -5.82 -12.02 -0.36
C GLY A 448 -7.14 -11.81 0.34
N GLU A 449 -8.14 -11.37 -0.42
CA GLU A 449 -9.49 -11.09 0.08
C GLU A 449 -10.18 -12.35 0.57
N ARG A 450 -10.69 -12.32 1.81
CA ARG A 450 -11.48 -13.39 2.41
C ARG A 450 -12.70 -12.78 3.11
N ILE A 451 -13.75 -13.58 3.20
CA ILE A 451 -14.98 -13.19 3.91
C ILE A 451 -14.78 -13.42 5.40
N SER A 452 -15.06 -12.40 6.20
CA SER A 452 -15.23 -12.50 7.65
C SER A 452 -16.71 -12.26 7.97
N VAL A 453 -17.30 -13.14 8.76
CA VAL A 453 -18.73 -13.12 9.12
C VAL A 453 -18.87 -12.74 10.59
N PHE A 454 -19.67 -11.72 10.88
CA PHE A 454 -20.02 -11.39 12.28
C PHE A 454 -20.89 -12.49 12.85
N ARG A 455 -20.53 -12.98 14.04
CA ARG A 455 -21.22 -14.06 14.75
C ARG A 455 -22.62 -13.64 15.20
N ASP A 456 -23.51 -14.60 15.37
CA ASP A 456 -24.85 -14.39 15.93
C ASP A 456 -24.84 -14.62 17.46
N THR A 457 -24.03 -13.82 18.17
CA THR A 457 -23.96 -13.82 19.65
C THR A 457 -24.41 -12.48 20.20
N PRO A 458 -24.82 -12.40 21.49
CA PRO A 458 -25.20 -11.13 22.11
C PRO A 458 -24.10 -10.07 21.99
N GLU A 459 -22.85 -10.45 22.22
CA GLU A 459 -21.67 -9.60 22.17
C GLU A 459 -21.44 -9.07 20.74
N ALA A 460 -21.52 -9.95 19.73
CA ALA A 460 -21.40 -9.54 18.33
C ALA A 460 -22.55 -8.64 17.87
N SER A 461 -23.72 -8.73 18.50
CA SER A 461 -24.86 -7.86 18.19
C SER A 461 -24.62 -6.40 18.59
N VAL A 462 -23.82 -6.16 19.63
CA VAL A 462 -23.44 -4.82 20.14
C VAL A 462 -22.02 -4.41 19.76
N SER A 463 -21.33 -5.20 18.93
CA SER A 463 -19.95 -5.00 18.49
C SER A 463 -19.72 -3.60 17.91
N MET A 464 -18.66 -2.94 18.38
CA MET A 464 -18.19 -1.66 17.82
C MET A 464 -17.81 -1.81 16.35
N MET A 465 -17.08 -2.88 16.03
CA MET A 465 -16.62 -3.14 14.67
C MET A 465 -17.78 -3.42 13.72
N LYS A 466 -18.77 -4.21 14.12
CA LYS A 466 -19.97 -4.44 13.31
C LYS A 466 -20.66 -3.12 12.95
N ARG A 467 -20.79 -2.21 13.92
CA ARG A 467 -21.37 -0.87 13.69
C ARG A 467 -20.52 -0.02 12.77
N LEU A 468 -19.20 0.02 12.98
CA LEU A 468 -18.27 0.77 12.12
C LEU A 468 -18.26 0.24 10.67
N TYR A 469 -18.51 -1.06 10.46
CA TYR A 469 -18.73 -1.65 9.13
C TYR A 469 -20.17 -1.47 8.59
N GLY A 470 -20.98 -0.61 9.22
CA GLY A 470 -22.35 -0.30 8.78
C GLY A 470 -23.34 -1.43 9.01
N ASN A 471 -23.19 -2.19 10.09
CA ASN A 471 -24.03 -3.33 10.48
C ASN A 471 -24.13 -4.45 9.44
N LYS A 472 -23.12 -4.59 8.60
CA LYS A 472 -23.03 -5.68 7.62
C LYS A 472 -22.92 -7.03 8.36
N LYS A 473 -23.50 -8.08 7.77
CA LYS A 473 -23.36 -9.44 8.28
C LYS A 473 -21.98 -10.02 7.95
N GLU A 474 -21.44 -9.65 6.81
CA GLU A 474 -20.15 -10.11 6.31
C GLU A 474 -19.34 -8.95 5.70
N ILE A 475 -18.03 -9.06 5.79
CA ILE A 475 -17.07 -8.12 5.25
C ILE A 475 -16.00 -8.87 4.45
N LEU A 476 -15.41 -8.17 3.48
CA LEU A 476 -14.28 -8.67 2.69
C LEU A 476 -13.03 -7.92 3.12
N GLU A 477 -12.01 -8.66 3.59
CA GLU A 477 -10.74 -8.09 4.05
C GLU A 477 -9.56 -8.92 3.55
N ARG A 478 -8.37 -8.30 3.45
CA ARG A 478 -7.17 -8.95 2.94
C ARG A 478 -6.35 -9.58 4.05
N HIS A 479 -5.89 -10.81 3.81
CA HIS A 479 -5.12 -11.62 4.75
C HIS A 479 -3.69 -11.84 4.27
N ARG A 480 -2.76 -12.01 5.26
CA ARG A 480 -1.38 -12.41 5.04
C ARG A 480 -0.84 -13.06 6.32
N HIS A 481 -1.22 -14.31 6.60
CA HIS A 481 -0.78 -14.99 7.82
C HIS A 481 -0.70 -16.51 7.67
N ARG A 482 0.09 -17.16 8.55
CA ARG A 482 0.28 -18.61 8.67
C ARG A 482 -0.24 -19.17 9.99
N PHE A 483 -0.43 -18.29 10.98
CA PHE A 483 -0.84 -18.65 12.34
C PHE A 483 -2.18 -18.00 12.65
N GLU A 484 -2.94 -18.63 13.52
CA GLU A 484 -4.29 -18.20 13.92
C GLU A 484 -4.53 -18.45 15.41
N VAL A 485 -5.52 -17.79 16.00
CA VAL A 485 -5.97 -18.07 17.36
C VAL A 485 -6.43 -19.51 17.46
N ASN A 486 -6.00 -20.24 18.51
CA ASN A 486 -6.38 -21.63 18.73
C ASN A 486 -7.89 -21.75 18.96
N PRO A 487 -8.66 -22.36 18.03
CA PRO A 487 -10.12 -22.46 18.15
C PRO A 487 -10.56 -23.25 19.40
N GLY A 488 -9.71 -24.19 19.86
CA GLY A 488 -10.00 -25.02 21.04
C GLY A 488 -9.97 -24.26 22.37
N LEU A 489 -9.44 -23.03 22.38
CA LEU A 489 -9.30 -22.23 23.60
C LEU A 489 -10.21 -21.00 23.63
N VAL A 490 -10.97 -20.73 22.57
CA VAL A 490 -11.80 -19.52 22.41
C VAL A 490 -12.76 -19.34 23.59
N GLN A 491 -13.44 -20.40 24.03
CA GLN A 491 -14.43 -20.32 25.10
C GLN A 491 -13.80 -19.82 26.43
N GLN A 492 -12.57 -20.23 26.75
CA GLN A 492 -11.90 -19.78 27.97
C GLN A 492 -11.61 -18.27 27.96
N PHE A 493 -11.32 -17.70 26.79
CA PHE A 493 -11.17 -16.26 26.62
C PHE A 493 -12.51 -15.53 26.75
N GLU A 494 -13.57 -16.06 26.11
CA GLU A 494 -14.91 -15.46 26.16
C GLU A 494 -15.50 -15.48 27.59
N ASP A 495 -15.29 -16.55 28.34
CA ASP A 495 -15.69 -16.65 29.74
C ASP A 495 -15.03 -15.59 30.65
N LYS A 496 -13.95 -14.98 30.19
CA LYS A 496 -13.20 -13.93 30.88
C LYS A 496 -13.40 -12.54 30.29
N GLY A 497 -14.24 -12.38 29.26
CA GLY A 497 -14.63 -11.09 28.70
C GLY A 497 -13.85 -10.65 27.45
N MET A 498 -13.02 -11.51 26.86
CA MET A 498 -12.47 -11.25 25.53
C MET A 498 -13.38 -11.91 24.49
N HIS A 499 -14.06 -11.12 23.68
CA HIS A 499 -15.07 -11.62 22.75
C HIS A 499 -14.56 -11.67 21.32
N PHE A 500 -14.73 -12.83 20.67
CA PHE A 500 -14.48 -12.97 19.24
C PHE A 500 -15.78 -12.74 18.47
N VAL A 501 -15.92 -11.54 17.90
CA VAL A 501 -17.20 -11.08 17.30
C VAL A 501 -17.36 -11.45 15.84
N ALA A 502 -16.29 -11.88 15.16
CA ALA A 502 -16.34 -12.35 13.77
C ALA A 502 -15.40 -13.54 13.52
N THR A 503 -15.81 -14.40 12.58
CA THR A 503 -15.09 -15.60 12.16
C THR A 503 -15.05 -15.70 10.64
N CYS A 504 -14.18 -16.56 10.08
CA CYS A 504 -14.26 -16.91 8.68
C CYS A 504 -15.41 -17.92 8.41
N THR A 505 -15.80 -18.04 7.14
CA THR A 505 -16.91 -18.91 6.72
C THR A 505 -16.55 -20.40 6.75
N GLU A 506 -15.27 -20.74 6.62
CA GLU A 506 -14.85 -22.11 6.30
C GLU A 506 -14.43 -22.94 7.51
N ASN A 507 -13.79 -22.32 8.53
CA ASN A 507 -13.15 -23.08 9.61
C ASN A 507 -13.29 -22.43 11.00
N GLU A 508 -14.28 -21.59 11.23
CA GLU A 508 -14.51 -20.91 12.53
C GLU A 508 -13.27 -20.16 13.08
N ARG A 509 -12.37 -19.72 12.18
CA ARG A 509 -11.19 -18.95 12.54
C ARG A 509 -11.59 -17.61 13.07
N MET A 510 -10.94 -17.16 14.15
CA MET A 510 -11.23 -15.88 14.77
C MET A 510 -10.65 -14.74 13.95
N GLU A 511 -11.50 -13.80 13.53
CA GLU A 511 -11.14 -12.70 12.64
C GLU A 511 -11.10 -11.34 13.33
N ILE A 512 -11.99 -11.12 14.31
CA ILE A 512 -12.08 -9.87 15.06
C ILE A 512 -12.29 -10.21 16.54
N LEU A 513 -11.45 -9.66 17.39
CA LEU A 513 -11.67 -9.66 18.84
C LEU A 513 -11.97 -8.25 19.35
N GLU A 514 -12.80 -8.16 20.37
CA GLU A 514 -13.14 -6.94 21.10
C GLU A 514 -13.20 -7.20 22.61
N LEU A 515 -12.81 -6.22 23.42
CA LEU A 515 -13.28 -6.11 24.80
C LEU A 515 -14.57 -5.27 24.85
N SER A 516 -15.42 -5.51 25.85
CA SER A 516 -16.65 -4.75 26.02
C SER A 516 -16.34 -3.27 26.21
N ARG A 517 -17.25 -2.39 25.77
CA ARG A 517 -17.12 -0.94 25.98
C ARG A 517 -17.20 -0.51 27.44
N GLU A 518 -17.78 -1.32 28.28
CA GLU A 518 -17.84 -1.10 29.73
C GLU A 518 -16.45 -1.31 30.35
N ASP A 519 -15.69 -2.26 29.80
CA ASP A 519 -14.35 -2.62 30.28
C ASP A 519 -13.25 -1.76 29.66
N HIS A 520 -13.37 -1.41 28.37
CA HIS A 520 -12.34 -0.67 27.64
C HIS A 520 -12.92 0.24 26.56
N PRO A 521 -12.44 1.50 26.40
CA PRO A 521 -12.97 2.45 25.42
C PRO A 521 -12.87 1.96 23.98
N PHE A 522 -11.79 1.26 23.62
CA PHE A 522 -11.57 0.62 22.33
C PHE A 522 -10.38 -0.35 22.44
N PHE A 523 -10.64 -1.63 22.62
CA PHE A 523 -9.63 -2.67 22.52
C PHE A 523 -10.08 -3.65 21.47
N VAL A 524 -9.53 -3.48 20.28
CA VAL A 524 -9.92 -4.22 19.08
C VAL A 524 -8.68 -4.80 18.44
N ALA A 525 -8.79 -6.04 17.98
CA ALA A 525 -7.77 -6.58 17.12
C ALA A 525 -8.37 -7.45 16.00
N VAL A 526 -7.68 -7.45 14.85
CA VAL A 526 -8.14 -8.11 13.63
C VAL A 526 -7.04 -8.99 13.04
N GLN A 527 -7.41 -10.18 12.51
CA GLN A 527 -6.44 -11.10 11.90
C GLN A 527 -6.05 -10.67 10.48
N TYR A 528 -6.95 -9.96 9.81
CA TYR A 528 -6.73 -9.40 8.48
C TYR A 528 -5.97 -8.07 8.52
N HIS A 529 -5.64 -7.54 7.35
CA HIS A 529 -4.89 -6.29 7.15
C HIS A 529 -5.80 -5.17 6.60
N PRO A 530 -6.51 -4.44 7.46
CA PRO A 530 -7.46 -3.41 7.04
C PRO A 530 -6.79 -2.18 6.42
N GLU A 531 -5.47 -2.00 6.60
CA GLU A 531 -4.67 -0.93 6.00
C GLU A 531 -4.69 -0.99 4.47
N PHE A 532 -4.78 -2.19 3.88
CA PHE A 532 -4.76 -2.36 2.42
C PHE A 532 -6.04 -1.84 1.74
N LEU A 533 -7.16 -1.80 2.46
CA LEU A 533 -8.43 -1.31 1.93
C LEU A 533 -8.73 0.16 2.29
N SER A 534 -7.87 0.81 3.07
CA SER A 534 -8.05 2.23 3.40
C SER A 534 -7.80 3.13 2.19
N ARG A 535 -8.68 4.09 1.97
CA ARG A 535 -8.61 5.07 0.87
C ARG A 535 -8.66 6.51 1.43
N PRO A 536 -8.11 7.51 0.74
CA PRO A 536 -8.09 8.90 1.23
C PRO A 536 -9.48 9.45 1.58
N LEU A 537 -10.52 9.09 0.79
CA LEU A 537 -11.90 9.52 0.99
C LEU A 537 -12.79 8.48 1.68
N LYS A 538 -12.24 7.31 2.00
CA LYS A 538 -12.94 6.18 2.63
C LYS A 538 -11.99 5.43 3.56
N PRO A 539 -11.78 5.95 4.79
CA PRO A 539 -10.88 5.33 5.74
C PRO A 539 -11.38 3.94 6.15
N SER A 540 -10.45 3.03 6.44
CA SER A 540 -10.75 1.70 6.92
C SER A 540 -11.40 1.76 8.31
N PRO A 541 -12.50 1.01 8.57
CA PRO A 541 -13.24 1.07 9.82
C PRO A 541 -12.44 0.80 11.10
N PRO A 542 -11.50 -0.17 11.17
CA PRO A 542 -10.68 -0.37 12.37
C PRO A 542 -9.80 0.83 12.71
N PHE A 543 -9.19 1.45 11.70
CA PHE A 543 -8.38 2.66 11.90
C PHE A 543 -9.23 3.87 12.29
N LEU A 544 -10.41 4.01 11.68
CA LEU A 544 -11.36 5.05 12.06
C LEU A 544 -11.81 4.89 13.52
N GLY A 545 -12.11 3.66 13.96
CA GLY A 545 -12.46 3.35 15.34
C GLY A 545 -11.35 3.70 16.32
N LEU A 546 -10.08 3.33 16.01
CA LEU A 546 -8.93 3.68 16.84
C LEU A 546 -8.80 5.20 17.01
N VAL A 547 -8.83 5.95 15.91
CA VAL A 547 -8.62 7.40 15.93
C VAL A 547 -9.79 8.12 16.62
N LEU A 548 -11.04 7.71 16.36
CA LEU A 548 -12.22 8.24 17.08
C LEU A 548 -12.15 8.00 18.59
N ALA A 549 -11.73 6.81 19.00
CA ALA A 549 -11.56 6.48 20.42
C ALA A 549 -10.44 7.31 21.06
N SER A 550 -9.30 7.46 20.35
CA SER A 550 -8.17 8.27 20.79
C SER A 550 -8.52 9.76 20.97
N CYS A 551 -9.54 10.25 20.26
CA CYS A 551 -10.06 11.60 20.40
C CYS A 551 -11.29 11.69 21.34
N GLY A 552 -11.73 10.59 21.95
CA GLY A 552 -12.94 10.55 22.78
C GLY A 552 -14.26 10.72 22.00
N GLN A 553 -14.25 10.59 20.67
CA GLN A 553 -15.38 10.85 19.78
C GLN A 553 -16.13 9.58 19.33
N LEU A 554 -15.64 8.39 19.69
CA LEU A 554 -16.19 7.12 19.19
C LEU A 554 -17.67 6.94 19.58
N ASN A 555 -18.05 7.28 20.81
CA ASN A 555 -19.42 7.11 21.29
C ASN A 555 -20.42 7.98 20.52
N ASP A 556 -20.07 9.25 20.30
CA ASP A 556 -20.89 10.19 19.54
C ASP A 556 -21.01 9.80 18.07
N TYR A 557 -19.92 9.27 17.50
CA TYR A 557 -19.91 8.76 16.14
C TYR A 557 -20.81 7.54 16.00
N LEU A 558 -20.64 6.55 16.89
CA LEU A 558 -21.48 5.35 16.89
C LEU A 558 -22.97 5.66 17.14
N ALA A 559 -23.30 6.66 17.94
CA ALA A 559 -24.69 7.06 18.17
C ALA A 559 -25.39 7.63 16.92
N LYS A 560 -24.62 8.10 15.93
CA LYS A 560 -25.13 8.63 14.66
C LYS A 560 -25.27 7.59 13.55
N LEU A 561 -24.66 6.40 13.71
CA LEU A 561 -24.81 5.26 12.80
C LEU A 561 -26.11 4.48 13.10
#